data_7aad93574b0c722fb58d62a93418af50
#
_entry.id   7aad93574b0c722fb58d62a93418af50
#
_cell.length_a   1.000
_cell.length_b   1.000
_cell.length_c   1.000
_cell.angle_alpha   90.00
_cell.angle_beta   90.00
_cell.angle_gamma   90.00
#
_symmetry.space_group_name_H-M   'P 1'
#
loop_
_entity.id
_entity.type
_entity.pdbx_description
1 polymer ?
#
loop_
_entity_poly.entity_id
_entity_poly.type
_entity_poly.pdbx_seq_one_letter_code
_entity_poly.pdbx_strand_id
1 'polypeptide(L)'
;MLGRLNTNLQGSGHAAQCFYSYLSKPIHKNMTIVFQLAFGLLFSAAVWMFTKTIRSIRRNILLGKKEILTDNPAQRWKNFFLLALGQKKMFANPLVAVMHLIIYAGFIIINIEVLEIILDGILGTHRVFLPLLGNFYSLLINAFEVLAALVLVVCVIFLARRNMLQIKRFRSNDLNGWPRSDANYILLTEIVLMGLFLFMNAADLAIQGQDPHYQFTESFLISGLLAPSLSGISVSTLILLERTAWWLHIMGILAFLNYLPWSKHLHILLAFPNAWYARLQPTGEMQNMPSIQNEVLYMMEPDKAPAEASAPTRFGAKDVMDLSWKSLMDAYSCTECGRCSAACPANSTGKLLSPRKIMMNTRDRLEEVGRNIDRNKTFVDDGKTLLNDYIQVEELRACTTCNACVEACPVSINPLNIILELRRSLIMEDSNAPGEWNAMFSNVENNFAPWKFSPDERDAWVKG
;
A
#
# COMPACT_ATOMS: atom_id res chain seq x y z
N MET A 1 -0.91 46.30 -52.14
CA MET A 1 -1.49 45.07 -51.67
C MET A 1 -0.91 44.78 -50.25
N LEU A 2 -1.49 45.42 -49.28
CA LEU A 2 -1.20 45.18 -47.86
C LEU A 2 -2.56 45.18 -47.16
N GLY A 3 -3.06 44.05 -46.84
CA GLY A 3 -4.31 43.92 -46.12
C GLY A 3 -4.53 42.49 -45.67
N ARG A 4 -4.79 42.35 -44.37
CA ARG A 4 -5.19 41.14 -43.64
C ARG A 4 -4.08 40.28 -42.99
N LEU A 5 -3.65 40.73 -41.83
CA LEU A 5 -3.19 39.87 -40.72
C LEU A 5 -3.43 40.65 -39.43
N ASN A 6 -4.67 40.72 -38.97
CA ASN A 6 -4.96 41.26 -37.64
C ASN A 6 -6.36 40.82 -37.16
N THR A 7 -6.54 39.53 -36.85
CA THR A 7 -7.78 39.02 -36.22
C THR A 7 -7.56 37.79 -35.33
N ASN A 8 -6.50 37.74 -34.51
CA ASN A 8 -6.37 36.62 -33.55
C ASN A 8 -5.76 36.99 -32.17
N LEU A 9 -5.86 38.26 -31.77
CA LEU A 9 -5.40 38.69 -30.42
C LEU A 9 -6.53 39.26 -29.54
N GLN A 10 -7.80 39.20 -29.96
CA GLN A 10 -8.92 39.64 -29.10
C GLN A 10 -9.53 38.57 -28.21
N GLY A 11 -9.21 37.26 -28.39
CA GLY A 11 -9.75 36.17 -27.58
C GLY A 11 -9.17 36.08 -26.18
N SER A 12 -7.92 36.47 -25.97
CA SER A 12 -7.26 36.37 -24.64
C SER A 12 -7.64 37.51 -23.68
N GLY A 13 -8.07 38.65 -24.18
CA GLY A 13 -8.51 39.79 -23.37
C GLY A 13 -9.87 39.58 -22.71
N HIS A 14 -10.78 38.87 -23.37
CA HIS A 14 -12.12 38.59 -22.82
C HIS A 14 -12.11 37.59 -21.71
N ALA A 15 -11.26 36.53 -21.76
CA ALA A 15 -11.13 35.56 -20.70
C ALA A 15 -10.53 36.18 -19.43
N ALA A 16 -9.51 37.03 -19.56
CA ALA A 16 -8.90 37.73 -18.42
C ALA A 16 -9.86 38.80 -17.83
N GLN A 17 -10.65 39.48 -18.64
CA GLN A 17 -11.64 40.47 -18.18
C GLN A 17 -12.84 39.80 -17.51
N CYS A 18 -13.31 38.64 -17.97
CA CYS A 18 -14.30 37.81 -17.28
C CYS A 18 -13.80 37.31 -15.92
N PHE A 19 -12.57 36.90 -15.85
CA PHE A 19 -11.94 36.44 -14.60
C PHE A 19 -11.83 37.59 -13.57
N TYR A 20 -11.52 38.81 -13.98
CA TYR A 20 -11.44 39.99 -13.11
C TYR A 20 -12.84 40.52 -12.68
N SER A 21 -13.86 40.45 -13.51
CA SER A 21 -15.22 40.90 -13.16
C SER A 21 -15.92 39.94 -12.17
N TYR A 22 -15.51 38.66 -12.15
CA TYR A 22 -15.99 37.64 -11.22
C TYR A 22 -15.51 37.90 -9.76
N LEU A 23 -14.36 38.55 -9.61
CA LEU A 23 -13.75 38.85 -8.29
C LEU A 23 -14.29 40.15 -7.64
N SER A 24 -15.21 40.89 -8.25
CA SER A 24 -15.50 42.28 -7.89
C SER A 24 -16.82 42.58 -7.15
N LYS A 25 -17.59 41.58 -6.64
CA LYS A 25 -18.84 41.85 -5.88
C LYS A 25 -18.61 41.74 -4.37
N PRO A 26 -18.85 42.82 -3.56
CA PRO A 26 -18.31 42.94 -2.19
C PRO A 26 -18.99 42.09 -1.09
N ILE A 27 -20.24 41.66 -1.24
CA ILE A 27 -20.93 40.88 -0.19
C ILE A 27 -20.61 39.38 -0.23
N HIS A 28 -20.44 38.80 -1.41
CA HIS A 28 -19.98 37.40 -1.58
C HIS A 28 -18.50 37.22 -1.27
N LYS A 29 -17.68 38.27 -1.40
CA LYS A 29 -16.24 38.23 -1.20
C LYS A 29 -15.82 37.83 0.21
N ASN A 30 -16.51 38.33 1.24
CA ASN A 30 -16.18 38.02 2.64
C ASN A 30 -16.53 36.57 3.04
N MET A 31 -17.65 36.04 2.56
CA MET A 31 -18.03 34.65 2.78
C MET A 31 -17.07 33.69 2.06
N THR A 32 -16.68 34.02 0.83
CA THR A 32 -15.71 33.24 0.06
C THR A 32 -14.36 33.17 0.76
N ILE A 33 -13.84 34.28 1.30
CA ILE A 33 -12.57 34.32 2.04
C ILE A 33 -12.63 33.45 3.28
N VAL A 34 -13.75 33.46 4.03
CA VAL A 34 -13.90 32.60 5.23
C VAL A 34 -13.83 31.12 4.86
N PHE A 35 -14.52 30.71 3.78
CA PHE A 35 -14.46 29.32 3.31
C PHE A 35 -13.07 28.92 2.78
N GLN A 36 -12.37 29.79 2.07
CA GLN A 36 -10.99 29.58 1.61
C GLN A 36 -10.03 29.38 2.81
N LEU A 37 -10.13 30.23 3.82
CA LEU A 37 -9.31 30.12 5.03
C LEU A 37 -9.62 28.82 5.79
N ALA A 38 -10.91 28.48 5.96
CA ALA A 38 -11.31 27.22 6.58
C ALA A 38 -10.78 26.01 5.82
N PHE A 39 -10.90 26.01 4.49
CA PHE A 39 -10.37 24.98 3.62
C PHE A 39 -8.85 24.87 3.72
N GLY A 40 -8.13 25.99 3.61
CA GLY A 40 -6.67 26.03 3.72
C GLY A 40 -6.14 25.50 5.06
N LEU A 41 -6.81 25.82 6.16
CA LEU A 41 -6.49 25.31 7.50
C LEU A 41 -6.73 23.79 7.56
N LEU A 42 -7.89 23.32 7.10
CA LEU A 42 -8.25 21.89 7.09
C LEU A 42 -7.27 21.08 6.24
N PHE A 43 -6.99 21.55 5.03
CA PHE A 43 -6.05 20.91 4.11
C PHE A 43 -4.62 20.85 4.68
N SER A 44 -4.14 21.98 5.21
CA SER A 44 -2.80 22.04 5.83
C SER A 44 -2.68 21.11 7.03
N ALA A 45 -3.70 21.06 7.88
CA ALA A 45 -3.74 20.16 9.02
C ALA A 45 -3.73 18.68 8.57
N ALA A 46 -4.53 18.32 7.56
CA ALA A 46 -4.59 16.97 7.02
C ALA A 46 -3.25 16.53 6.41
N VAL A 47 -2.61 17.39 5.62
CA VAL A 47 -1.30 17.12 5.01
C VAL A 47 -0.20 17.02 6.08
N TRP A 48 -0.25 17.86 7.11
CA TRP A 48 0.69 17.79 8.23
C TRP A 48 0.57 16.47 9.01
N MET A 49 -0.66 16.07 9.35
CA MET A 49 -0.92 14.80 10.06
C MET A 49 -0.46 13.59 9.24
N PHE A 50 -0.80 13.54 7.95
CA PHE A 50 -0.37 12.51 7.04
C PHE A 50 1.16 12.42 6.96
N THR A 51 1.82 13.55 6.74
CA THR A 51 3.28 13.63 6.64
C THR A 51 3.97 13.16 7.92
N LYS A 52 3.43 13.54 9.09
CA LYS A 52 3.93 13.09 10.39
C LYS A 52 3.87 11.57 10.51
N THR A 53 2.73 10.96 10.15
CA THR A 53 2.54 9.50 10.22
C THR A 53 3.46 8.77 9.24
N ILE A 54 3.56 9.23 8.00
CA ILE A 54 4.46 8.62 6.99
C ILE A 54 5.94 8.72 7.42
N ARG A 55 6.35 9.84 8.04
CA ARG A 55 7.71 9.97 8.60
C ARG A 55 7.96 8.95 9.71
N SER A 56 6.97 8.67 10.56
CA SER A 56 7.06 7.64 11.60
C SER A 56 7.20 6.24 10.99
N ILE A 57 6.38 5.90 10.00
CA ILE A 57 6.47 4.62 9.28
C ILE A 57 7.85 4.47 8.61
N ARG A 58 8.32 5.51 7.91
CA ARG A 58 9.65 5.51 7.30
C ARG A 58 10.76 5.28 8.34
N ARG A 59 10.68 5.96 9.50
CA ARG A 59 11.62 5.73 10.61
C ARG A 59 11.58 4.26 11.05
N ASN A 60 10.39 3.70 11.26
CA ASN A 60 10.22 2.33 11.71
C ASN A 60 10.85 1.34 10.72
N ILE A 61 10.62 1.51 9.42
CA ILE A 61 11.24 0.70 8.37
C ILE A 61 12.79 0.78 8.47
N LEU A 62 13.33 1.97 8.69
CA LEU A 62 14.77 2.20 8.76
C LEU A 62 15.43 1.76 10.09
N LEU A 63 14.67 1.23 11.05
CA LEU A 63 15.23 0.57 12.24
C LEU A 63 15.90 -0.77 11.89
N GLY A 64 15.53 -1.38 10.78
CA GLY A 64 16.11 -2.64 10.31
C GLY A 64 17.57 -2.51 9.85
N LYS A 65 18.26 -3.65 9.85
CA LYS A 65 19.65 -3.75 9.35
C LYS A 65 19.74 -3.25 7.91
N LYS A 66 20.86 -2.62 7.57
CA LYS A 66 21.13 -2.14 6.21
C LYS A 66 21.30 -3.32 5.25
N GLU A 67 20.59 -3.27 4.15
CA GLU A 67 20.69 -4.20 3.04
C GLU A 67 20.85 -3.38 1.74
N ILE A 68 21.82 -3.72 0.90
CA ILE A 68 22.08 -3.00 -0.35
C ILE A 68 21.35 -3.73 -1.47
N LEU A 69 20.36 -3.07 -2.06
CA LEU A 69 19.51 -3.61 -3.12
C LEU A 69 19.52 -2.66 -4.33
N THR A 70 20.71 -2.43 -4.89
CA THR A 70 20.91 -1.50 -6.04
C THR A 70 21.42 -2.21 -7.30
N ASP A 71 21.63 -3.52 -7.24
CA ASP A 71 22.03 -4.36 -8.35
C ASP A 71 20.98 -4.35 -9.47
N ASN A 72 21.43 -4.55 -10.70
CA ASN A 72 20.62 -4.70 -11.91
C ASN A 72 19.43 -3.69 -12.03
N PRO A 73 19.68 -2.38 -12.19
CA PRO A 73 18.63 -1.34 -12.25
C PRO A 73 17.59 -1.60 -13.36
N ALA A 74 18.00 -2.16 -14.49
CA ALA A 74 17.09 -2.45 -15.60
C ALA A 74 16.02 -3.48 -15.20
N GLN A 75 16.40 -4.55 -14.48
CA GLN A 75 15.44 -5.53 -13.99
C GLN A 75 14.54 -4.95 -12.89
N ARG A 76 15.06 -4.02 -12.06
CA ARG A 76 14.27 -3.33 -11.04
C ARG A 76 13.21 -2.43 -11.66
N TRP A 77 13.53 -1.65 -12.69
CA TRP A 77 12.55 -0.88 -13.47
C TRP A 77 11.54 -1.79 -14.16
N LYS A 78 11.97 -2.90 -14.73
CA LYS A 78 11.05 -3.90 -15.31
C LYS A 78 10.06 -4.43 -14.26
N ASN A 79 10.53 -4.76 -13.06
CA ASN A 79 9.66 -5.18 -11.96
C ASN A 79 8.69 -4.06 -11.54
N PHE A 80 9.17 -2.83 -11.40
CA PHE A 80 8.33 -1.67 -11.10
C PHE A 80 7.18 -1.51 -12.10
N PHE A 81 7.50 -1.49 -13.40
CA PHE A 81 6.47 -1.32 -14.43
C PHE A 81 5.57 -2.55 -14.59
N LEU A 82 6.07 -3.77 -14.51
CA LEU A 82 5.26 -4.95 -14.72
C LEU A 82 4.46 -5.39 -13.48
N LEU A 83 5.05 -5.30 -12.29
CA LEU A 83 4.43 -5.82 -11.07
C LEU A 83 3.62 -4.75 -10.33
N ALA A 84 4.19 -3.56 -10.11
CA ALA A 84 3.47 -2.50 -9.40
C ALA A 84 2.50 -1.76 -10.32
N LEU A 85 2.97 -1.20 -11.43
CA LEU A 85 2.11 -0.43 -12.35
C LEU A 85 1.21 -1.35 -13.18
N GLY A 86 1.77 -2.37 -13.83
CA GLY A 86 1.05 -3.29 -14.73
C GLY A 86 0.33 -4.43 -14.02
N GLN A 87 0.51 -4.60 -12.71
CA GLN A 87 -0.19 -5.58 -11.87
C GLN A 87 -0.15 -7.02 -12.40
N LYS A 88 0.91 -7.41 -13.11
CA LYS A 88 1.02 -8.70 -13.83
C LYS A 88 0.59 -9.90 -12.99
N LYS A 89 1.03 -10.00 -11.73
CA LYS A 89 0.69 -11.12 -10.83
C LYS A 89 -0.79 -11.12 -10.38
N MET A 90 -1.51 -10.00 -10.53
CA MET A 90 -2.95 -9.96 -10.27
C MET A 90 -3.74 -10.76 -11.30
N PHE A 91 -3.28 -10.81 -12.54
CA PHE A 91 -3.93 -11.48 -13.66
C PHE A 91 -3.92 -13.02 -13.58
N ALA A 92 -3.31 -13.60 -12.55
CA ALA A 92 -3.54 -15.01 -12.19
C ALA A 92 -5.02 -15.34 -11.94
N ASN A 93 -5.85 -14.32 -11.61
CA ASN A 93 -7.32 -14.40 -11.59
C ASN A 93 -7.87 -13.22 -12.38
N PRO A 94 -8.18 -13.39 -13.68
CA PRO A 94 -8.52 -12.29 -14.58
C PRO A 94 -9.70 -11.44 -14.12
N LEU A 95 -10.79 -12.06 -13.66
CA LEU A 95 -11.98 -11.35 -13.20
C LEU A 95 -11.65 -10.39 -12.03
N VAL A 96 -10.92 -10.90 -11.03
CA VAL A 96 -10.50 -10.07 -9.88
C VAL A 96 -9.49 -9.02 -10.30
N ALA A 97 -8.61 -9.35 -11.25
CA ALA A 97 -7.63 -8.42 -11.77
C ALA A 97 -8.28 -7.24 -12.49
N VAL A 98 -9.27 -7.49 -13.36
CA VAL A 98 -10.01 -6.44 -14.07
C VAL A 98 -10.77 -5.54 -13.08
N MET A 99 -11.46 -6.12 -12.11
CA MET A 99 -12.13 -5.32 -11.07
C MET A 99 -11.13 -4.47 -10.28
N HIS A 100 -9.99 -5.04 -9.88
CA HIS A 100 -8.96 -4.27 -9.18
C HIS A 100 -8.32 -3.20 -10.08
N LEU A 101 -8.14 -3.47 -11.37
CA LEU A 101 -7.63 -2.51 -12.34
C LEU A 101 -8.57 -1.31 -12.51
N ILE A 102 -9.88 -1.53 -12.48
CA ILE A 102 -10.88 -0.44 -12.51
C ILE A 102 -10.71 0.47 -11.29
N ILE A 103 -10.60 -0.08 -10.07
CA ILE A 103 -10.35 0.73 -8.87
C ILE A 103 -9.01 1.45 -8.96
N TYR A 104 -7.97 0.77 -9.40
CA TYR A 104 -6.63 1.34 -9.53
C TYR A 104 -6.56 2.48 -10.56
N ALA A 105 -7.12 2.27 -11.75
CA ALA A 105 -7.19 3.31 -12.79
C ALA A 105 -8.08 4.47 -12.35
N GLY A 106 -9.25 4.16 -11.76
CA GLY A 106 -10.14 5.14 -11.18
C GLY A 106 -9.42 5.99 -10.14
N PHE A 107 -8.73 5.37 -9.20
CA PHE A 107 -7.96 6.08 -8.17
C PHE A 107 -6.93 7.05 -8.78
N ILE A 108 -6.17 6.67 -9.81
CA ILE A 108 -5.17 7.54 -10.43
C ILE A 108 -5.83 8.67 -11.22
N ILE A 109 -6.84 8.36 -12.02
CA ILE A 109 -7.42 9.32 -12.99
C ILE A 109 -8.36 10.28 -12.27
N ILE A 110 -9.21 9.82 -11.34
CA ILE A 110 -10.14 10.68 -10.59
C ILE A 110 -9.39 11.64 -9.65
N ASN A 111 -8.16 11.30 -9.21
CA ASN A 111 -7.34 12.24 -8.45
C ASN A 111 -6.99 13.54 -9.21
N ILE A 112 -7.14 13.59 -10.52
CA ILE A 112 -7.02 14.84 -11.29
C ILE A 112 -8.17 15.80 -10.91
N GLU A 113 -9.37 15.28 -10.69
CA GLU A 113 -10.50 16.09 -10.20
C GLU A 113 -10.33 16.48 -8.74
N VAL A 114 -9.80 15.60 -7.91
CA VAL A 114 -9.42 15.97 -6.52
C VAL A 114 -8.45 17.15 -6.52
N LEU A 115 -7.53 17.20 -7.49
CA LEU A 115 -6.67 18.38 -7.69
C LEU A 115 -7.47 19.61 -8.06
N GLU A 116 -8.48 19.52 -8.93
CA GLU A 116 -9.39 20.63 -9.25
C GLU A 116 -10.12 21.11 -8.01
N ILE A 117 -10.70 20.20 -7.22
CA ILE A 117 -11.40 20.53 -5.96
C ILE A 117 -10.46 21.24 -4.96
N ILE A 118 -9.20 20.80 -4.86
CA ILE A 118 -8.21 21.46 -3.99
C ILE A 118 -7.92 22.88 -4.48
N LEU A 119 -7.74 23.07 -5.77
CA LEU A 119 -7.52 24.40 -6.35
C LEU A 119 -8.73 25.29 -6.17
N ASP A 120 -9.93 24.79 -6.40
CA ASP A 120 -11.18 25.53 -6.19
C ASP A 120 -11.35 25.94 -4.73
N GLY A 121 -11.03 25.06 -3.79
CA GLY A 121 -11.07 25.36 -2.37
C GLY A 121 -10.07 26.44 -1.93
N ILE A 122 -8.87 26.45 -2.52
CA ILE A 122 -7.84 27.45 -2.20
C ILE A 122 -8.14 28.80 -2.90
N LEU A 123 -8.52 28.76 -4.17
CA LEU A 123 -8.73 29.95 -4.99
C LEU A 123 -10.13 30.55 -4.83
N GLY A 124 -11.09 29.82 -4.28
CA GLY A 124 -12.50 30.23 -4.18
C GLY A 124 -13.19 30.24 -5.54
N THR A 125 -12.76 29.39 -6.45
CA THR A 125 -13.32 29.21 -7.78
C THR A 125 -14.31 28.05 -7.82
N HIS A 126 -14.93 27.87 -8.98
CA HIS A 126 -15.78 26.72 -9.27
C HIS A 126 -15.39 26.18 -10.64
N ARG A 127 -14.92 24.94 -10.70
CA ARG A 127 -14.43 24.25 -11.89
C ARG A 127 -13.30 25.03 -12.61
N VAL A 128 -12.19 25.21 -11.88
CA VAL A 128 -11.04 25.99 -12.35
C VAL A 128 -10.43 25.48 -13.66
N PHE A 129 -10.57 24.19 -13.96
CA PHE A 129 -10.07 23.61 -15.22
C PHE A 129 -10.99 23.86 -16.42
N LEU A 130 -12.27 24.16 -16.21
CA LEU A 130 -13.21 24.38 -17.32
C LEU A 130 -12.76 25.50 -18.28
N PRO A 131 -12.43 26.73 -17.84
CA PRO A 131 -11.95 27.78 -18.73
C PRO A 131 -10.58 27.49 -19.35
N LEU A 132 -9.77 26.63 -18.74
CA LEU A 132 -8.44 26.26 -19.24
C LEU A 132 -8.50 25.18 -20.32
N LEU A 133 -9.40 24.20 -20.18
CA LEU A 133 -9.50 23.05 -21.06
C LEU A 133 -10.60 23.18 -22.13
N GLY A 134 -11.55 24.08 -21.94
CA GLY A 134 -12.65 24.26 -22.88
C GLY A 134 -13.41 22.96 -23.17
N ASN A 135 -13.64 22.62 -24.42
CA ASN A 135 -14.39 21.41 -24.80
C ASN A 135 -13.75 20.11 -24.34
N PHE A 136 -12.44 20.09 -24.07
CA PHE A 136 -11.76 18.91 -23.52
C PHE A 136 -12.19 18.62 -22.07
N TYR A 137 -12.63 19.65 -21.33
CA TYR A 137 -13.16 19.50 -19.99
C TYR A 137 -14.37 18.56 -19.94
N SER A 138 -15.29 18.70 -20.88
CA SER A 138 -16.47 17.83 -20.96
C SER A 138 -16.09 16.35 -21.14
N LEU A 139 -15.09 16.06 -21.97
CA LEU A 139 -14.58 14.70 -22.13
C LEU A 139 -13.96 14.17 -20.84
N LEU A 140 -13.18 15.01 -20.16
CA LEU A 140 -12.46 14.65 -18.93
C LEU A 140 -13.43 14.35 -17.78
N ILE A 141 -14.39 15.23 -17.51
CA ILE A 141 -15.37 15.04 -16.44
C ILE A 141 -16.27 13.83 -16.69
N ASN A 142 -16.66 13.58 -17.94
CA ASN A 142 -17.42 12.39 -18.31
C ASN A 142 -16.62 11.11 -18.12
N ALA A 143 -15.32 11.12 -18.37
CA ALA A 143 -14.44 10.00 -18.07
C ALA A 143 -14.35 9.74 -16.54
N PHE A 144 -14.27 10.80 -15.72
CA PHE A 144 -14.31 10.68 -14.27
C PHE A 144 -15.63 10.10 -13.78
N GLU A 145 -16.77 10.52 -14.32
CA GLU A 145 -18.07 10.00 -13.94
C GLU A 145 -18.23 8.49 -14.24
N VAL A 146 -17.84 8.08 -15.45
CA VAL A 146 -17.86 6.67 -15.83
C VAL A 146 -16.95 5.84 -14.92
N LEU A 147 -15.74 6.33 -14.64
CA LEU A 147 -14.83 5.65 -13.73
C LEU A 147 -15.39 5.60 -12.30
N ALA A 148 -15.97 6.70 -11.80
CA ALA A 148 -16.57 6.75 -10.46
C ALA A 148 -17.73 5.76 -10.33
N ALA A 149 -18.62 5.66 -11.32
CA ALA A 149 -19.70 4.68 -11.35
C ALA A 149 -19.17 3.25 -11.39
N LEU A 150 -18.13 2.97 -12.19
CA LEU A 150 -17.48 1.66 -12.24
C LEU A 150 -16.80 1.30 -10.91
N VAL A 151 -16.07 2.24 -10.28
CA VAL A 151 -15.45 2.04 -8.96
C VAL A 151 -16.51 1.75 -7.92
N LEU A 152 -17.61 2.50 -7.88
CA LEU A 152 -18.72 2.29 -6.97
C LEU A 152 -19.29 0.86 -7.12
N VAL A 153 -19.59 0.44 -8.34
CA VAL A 153 -20.12 -0.90 -8.63
C VAL A 153 -19.12 -1.98 -8.19
N VAL A 154 -17.85 -1.83 -8.51
CA VAL A 154 -16.82 -2.81 -8.16
C VAL A 154 -16.62 -2.87 -6.64
N CYS A 155 -16.67 -1.74 -5.92
CA CYS A 155 -16.59 -1.72 -4.47
C CYS A 155 -17.79 -2.45 -3.82
N VAL A 156 -18.99 -2.27 -4.35
CA VAL A 156 -20.19 -3.04 -3.91
C VAL A 156 -19.99 -4.54 -4.16
N ILE A 157 -19.49 -4.92 -5.34
CA ILE A 157 -19.20 -6.33 -5.65
C ILE A 157 -18.13 -6.89 -4.69
N PHE A 158 -17.05 -6.16 -4.41
CA PHE A 158 -16.03 -6.62 -3.48
C PHE A 158 -16.54 -6.71 -2.04
N LEU A 159 -17.42 -5.79 -1.62
CA LEU A 159 -18.05 -5.82 -0.30
C LEU A 159 -18.95 -7.06 -0.17
N ALA A 160 -19.81 -7.33 -1.17
CA ALA A 160 -20.63 -8.52 -1.24
C ALA A 160 -19.77 -9.79 -1.27
N ARG A 161 -18.77 -9.85 -2.14
CA ARG A 161 -17.84 -10.97 -2.25
C ARG A 161 -17.13 -11.28 -0.93
N ARG A 162 -16.78 -10.25 -0.17
CA ARG A 162 -16.07 -10.39 1.10
C ARG A 162 -16.97 -10.87 2.23
N ASN A 163 -18.19 -10.37 2.31
CA ASN A 163 -19.08 -10.60 3.45
C ASN A 163 -20.13 -11.70 3.19
N MET A 164 -20.61 -11.82 1.95
CA MET A 164 -21.65 -12.80 1.58
C MET A 164 -21.05 -14.12 1.09
N LEU A 165 -19.99 -14.06 0.23
CA LEU A 165 -19.34 -15.28 -0.25
C LEU A 165 -18.37 -15.82 0.79
N GLN A 166 -18.47 -17.13 1.08
CA GLN A 166 -17.68 -17.80 2.12
C GLN A 166 -16.27 -18.16 1.63
N ILE A 167 -15.49 -17.18 1.24
CA ILE A 167 -14.11 -17.39 0.77
C ILE A 167 -13.20 -17.67 1.97
N LYS A 168 -12.67 -18.90 2.09
CA LYS A 168 -11.87 -19.38 3.22
C LYS A 168 -10.75 -18.40 3.64
N ARG A 169 -10.00 -17.85 2.67
CA ARG A 169 -8.87 -16.93 2.98
C ARG A 169 -9.29 -15.60 3.62
N PHE A 170 -10.58 -15.21 3.55
CA PHE A 170 -11.13 -14.01 4.20
C PHE A 170 -11.78 -14.29 5.55
N ARG A 171 -11.91 -15.57 5.91
CA ARG A 171 -12.54 -16.03 7.15
C ARG A 171 -11.56 -16.73 8.11
N SER A 172 -10.25 -16.69 7.81
CA SER A 172 -9.28 -17.31 8.69
C SER A 172 -9.12 -16.48 9.99
N ASN A 173 -8.74 -17.18 11.08
CA ASN A 173 -8.67 -16.63 12.43
C ASN A 173 -7.70 -15.44 12.55
N ASP A 174 -6.66 -15.38 11.73
CA ASP A 174 -5.69 -14.28 11.68
C ASP A 174 -6.27 -12.95 11.13
N LEU A 175 -7.50 -12.96 10.60
CA LEU A 175 -8.24 -11.76 10.19
C LEU A 175 -9.33 -11.34 11.18
N ASN A 176 -9.47 -12.01 12.32
CA ASN A 176 -10.49 -11.62 13.29
C ASN A 176 -10.21 -10.21 13.85
N GLY A 177 -11.29 -9.44 14.04
CA GLY A 177 -11.21 -8.06 14.54
C GLY A 177 -10.87 -7.03 13.47
N TRP A 178 -9.92 -6.14 13.79
CA TRP A 178 -9.57 -4.99 12.96
C TRP A 178 -9.19 -5.32 11.51
N PRO A 179 -8.37 -6.34 11.20
CA PRO A 179 -7.98 -6.61 9.81
C PRO A 179 -9.14 -6.93 8.89
N ARG A 180 -10.23 -7.46 9.45
CA ARG A 180 -11.46 -7.74 8.70
C ARG A 180 -12.29 -6.48 8.49
N SER A 181 -12.43 -5.68 9.53
CA SER A 181 -13.22 -4.44 9.50
C SER A 181 -12.57 -3.37 8.62
N ASP A 182 -11.24 -3.24 8.68
CA ASP A 182 -10.46 -2.30 7.87
C ASP A 182 -10.80 -2.39 6.36
N ALA A 183 -10.82 -3.59 5.81
CA ALA A 183 -11.17 -3.75 4.39
C ALA A 183 -12.62 -3.35 4.07
N ASN A 184 -13.55 -3.51 5.01
CA ASN A 184 -14.93 -3.07 4.82
C ASN A 184 -15.01 -1.54 4.91
N TYR A 185 -14.28 -0.90 5.83
CA TYR A 185 -14.23 0.56 5.93
C TYR A 185 -13.67 1.20 4.66
N ILE A 186 -12.58 0.64 4.09
CA ILE A 186 -12.04 1.12 2.81
C ILE A 186 -13.13 1.10 1.73
N LEU A 187 -13.79 -0.05 1.52
CA LEU A 187 -14.80 -0.20 0.47
C LEU A 187 -16.03 0.70 0.70
N LEU A 188 -16.47 0.83 1.96
CA LEU A 188 -17.60 1.71 2.29
C LEU A 188 -17.25 3.18 2.07
N THR A 189 -16.04 3.61 2.45
CA THR A 189 -15.59 4.97 2.20
C THR A 189 -15.55 5.28 0.72
N GLU A 190 -15.00 4.40 -0.11
CA GLU A 190 -14.99 4.56 -1.57
C GLU A 190 -16.40 4.65 -2.15
N ILE A 191 -17.35 3.82 -1.70
CA ILE A 191 -18.76 3.88 -2.14
C ILE A 191 -19.37 5.25 -1.79
N VAL A 192 -19.15 5.73 -0.58
CA VAL A 192 -19.67 7.04 -0.13
C VAL A 192 -19.04 8.17 -0.93
N LEU A 193 -17.72 8.15 -1.13
CA LEU A 193 -17.02 9.21 -1.87
C LEU A 193 -17.47 9.27 -3.33
N MET A 194 -17.57 8.13 -4.01
CA MET A 194 -18.06 8.10 -5.40
C MET A 194 -19.53 8.51 -5.49
N GLY A 195 -20.34 8.12 -4.51
CA GLY A 195 -21.74 8.56 -4.43
C GLY A 195 -21.88 10.07 -4.23
N LEU A 196 -21.10 10.66 -3.35
CA LEU A 196 -21.07 12.12 -3.13
C LEU A 196 -20.61 12.88 -4.37
N PHE A 197 -19.59 12.37 -5.07
CA PHE A 197 -19.09 12.92 -6.31
C PHE A 197 -20.17 12.99 -7.40
N LEU A 198 -20.83 11.86 -7.67
CA LEU A 198 -21.90 11.80 -8.68
C LEU A 198 -23.11 12.66 -8.29
N PHE A 199 -23.45 12.70 -7.00
CA PHE A 199 -24.54 13.52 -6.49
C PHE A 199 -24.22 15.03 -6.58
N MET A 200 -23.00 15.44 -6.24
CA MET A 200 -22.51 16.81 -6.39
C MET A 200 -22.65 17.29 -7.84
N ASN A 201 -22.18 16.49 -8.80
CA ASN A 201 -22.30 16.79 -10.23
C ASN A 201 -23.76 16.85 -10.69
N ALA A 202 -24.63 15.96 -10.19
CA ALA A 202 -26.05 15.99 -10.53
C ALA A 202 -26.74 17.28 -10.01
N ALA A 203 -26.41 17.70 -8.79
CA ALA A 203 -26.94 18.93 -8.23
C ALA A 203 -26.41 20.16 -8.97
N ASP A 204 -25.11 20.20 -9.29
CA ASP A 204 -24.50 21.22 -10.13
C ASP A 204 -25.22 21.35 -11.49
N LEU A 205 -25.41 20.25 -12.20
CA LEU A 205 -26.12 20.23 -13.47
C LEU A 205 -27.55 20.77 -13.36
N ALA A 206 -28.25 20.47 -12.27
CA ALA A 206 -29.60 20.99 -12.02
C ALA A 206 -29.63 22.51 -11.73
N ILE A 207 -28.54 23.08 -11.23
CA ILE A 207 -28.41 24.53 -10.96
C ILE A 207 -28.02 25.30 -12.20
N GLN A 208 -27.27 24.70 -13.12
CA GLN A 208 -26.79 25.34 -14.34
C GLN A 208 -27.93 25.97 -15.13
N GLY A 209 -27.72 27.19 -15.63
CA GLY A 209 -28.75 27.97 -16.30
C GLY A 209 -29.73 28.68 -15.36
N GLN A 210 -29.73 28.43 -14.05
CA GLN A 210 -30.56 29.08 -13.05
C GLN A 210 -29.77 30.06 -12.14
N ASP A 211 -28.47 29.83 -11.98
CA ASP A 211 -27.55 30.71 -11.21
C ASP A 211 -26.30 31.02 -12.04
N PRO A 212 -25.93 32.30 -12.21
CA PRO A 212 -24.76 32.70 -13.02
C PRO A 212 -23.42 32.28 -12.48
N HIS A 213 -23.32 31.82 -11.22
CA HIS A 213 -22.10 31.35 -10.61
C HIS A 213 -21.74 29.90 -11.05
N TYR A 214 -22.74 29.15 -11.52
CA TYR A 214 -22.55 27.80 -12.04
C TYR A 214 -22.35 27.85 -13.56
N GLN A 215 -21.09 27.60 -13.96
CA GLN A 215 -20.73 27.65 -15.38
C GLN A 215 -21.41 26.50 -16.13
N PHE A 216 -21.92 26.80 -17.30
CA PHE A 216 -22.52 25.78 -18.16
C PHE A 216 -21.47 24.80 -18.63
N THR A 217 -21.64 23.55 -18.25
CA THR A 217 -20.91 22.40 -18.77
C THR A 217 -21.84 21.64 -19.70
N GLU A 218 -21.29 20.95 -20.70
CA GLU A 218 -22.09 20.03 -21.50
C GLU A 218 -22.68 18.91 -20.63
N SER A 219 -23.51 18.05 -21.20
CA SER A 219 -24.17 16.96 -20.47
C SER A 219 -23.19 16.05 -19.77
N PHE A 220 -23.48 15.70 -18.52
CA PHE A 220 -22.79 14.66 -17.78
C PHE A 220 -23.45 13.30 -18.00
N LEU A 221 -22.66 12.25 -18.28
CA LEU A 221 -23.19 10.94 -18.68
C LEU A 221 -23.94 10.24 -17.56
N ILE A 222 -23.39 10.21 -16.36
CA ILE A 222 -23.98 9.49 -15.22
C ILE A 222 -24.84 10.43 -14.38
N SER A 223 -24.32 11.57 -13.99
CA SER A 223 -25.04 12.54 -13.18
C SER A 223 -26.22 13.15 -13.93
N GLY A 224 -26.16 13.22 -15.27
CA GLY A 224 -27.28 13.59 -16.11
C GLY A 224 -28.48 12.66 -15.99
N LEU A 225 -28.29 11.40 -15.62
CA LEU A 225 -29.38 10.45 -15.30
C LEU A 225 -30.00 10.72 -13.92
N LEU A 226 -29.23 11.33 -13.02
CA LEU A 226 -29.68 11.64 -11.65
C LEU A 226 -30.33 13.04 -11.56
N ALA A 227 -29.86 14.00 -12.35
CA ALA A 227 -30.32 15.39 -12.31
C ALA A 227 -31.83 15.56 -12.47
N PRO A 228 -32.57 14.80 -13.32
CA PRO A 228 -34.03 14.90 -13.39
C PRO A 228 -34.76 14.58 -12.09
N SER A 229 -34.18 13.75 -11.23
CA SER A 229 -34.78 13.44 -9.92
C SER A 229 -34.71 14.61 -8.94
N LEU A 230 -33.88 15.62 -9.23
CA LEU A 230 -33.73 16.86 -8.48
C LEU A 230 -34.62 17.99 -9.01
N SER A 231 -35.39 17.74 -10.10
CA SER A 231 -36.32 18.70 -10.66
C SER A 231 -37.41 19.09 -9.66
N GLY A 232 -37.75 20.39 -9.58
CA GLY A 232 -38.74 20.86 -8.61
C GLY A 232 -38.18 21.27 -7.24
N ILE A 233 -36.89 21.01 -6.97
CA ILE A 233 -36.19 21.53 -5.78
C ILE A 233 -35.81 22.97 -6.04
N SER A 234 -35.97 23.84 -5.03
CA SER A 234 -35.59 25.26 -5.17
C SER A 234 -34.08 25.40 -5.40
N VAL A 235 -33.67 26.41 -6.21
CA VAL A 235 -32.25 26.69 -6.52
C VAL A 235 -31.41 26.86 -5.26
N SER A 236 -31.94 27.56 -4.24
CA SER A 236 -31.25 27.76 -2.97
C SER A 236 -30.98 26.43 -2.22
N THR A 237 -31.94 25.50 -2.27
CA THR A 237 -31.77 24.17 -1.69
C THR A 237 -30.79 23.32 -2.50
N LEU A 238 -30.83 23.40 -3.83
CA LEU A 238 -29.86 22.71 -4.69
C LEU A 238 -28.42 23.18 -4.43
N ILE A 239 -28.22 24.50 -4.31
CA ILE A 239 -26.91 25.08 -3.94
C ILE A 239 -26.45 24.57 -2.56
N LEU A 240 -27.34 24.52 -1.57
CA LEU A 240 -27.01 23.97 -0.26
C LEU A 240 -26.60 22.47 -0.34
N LEU A 241 -27.34 21.68 -1.09
CA LEU A 241 -27.06 20.24 -1.28
C LEU A 241 -25.74 20.02 -2.01
N GLU A 242 -25.50 20.75 -3.09
CA GLU A 242 -24.27 20.67 -3.86
C GLU A 242 -23.06 21.08 -2.99
N ARG A 243 -23.10 22.23 -2.32
CA ARG A 243 -22.03 22.68 -1.41
C ARG A 243 -21.81 21.71 -0.24
N THR A 244 -22.87 21.13 0.30
CA THR A 244 -22.76 20.11 1.36
C THR A 244 -22.08 18.86 0.83
N ALA A 245 -22.46 18.38 -0.36
CA ALA A 245 -21.82 17.21 -0.98
C ALA A 245 -20.35 17.49 -1.30
N TRP A 246 -20.01 18.68 -1.81
CA TRP A 246 -18.64 19.10 -2.06
C TRP A 246 -17.78 19.07 -0.78
N TRP A 247 -18.28 19.68 0.32
CA TRP A 247 -17.55 19.66 1.60
C TRP A 247 -17.41 18.27 2.18
N LEU A 248 -18.47 17.46 2.16
CA LEU A 248 -18.42 16.08 2.65
C LEU A 248 -17.46 15.22 1.82
N HIS A 249 -17.43 15.41 0.50
CA HIS A 249 -16.53 14.70 -0.40
C HIS A 249 -15.07 15.01 -0.09
N ILE A 250 -14.69 16.29 -0.07
CA ILE A 250 -13.29 16.66 0.20
C ILE A 250 -12.86 16.34 1.65
N MET A 251 -13.73 16.56 2.63
CA MET A 251 -13.44 16.17 4.02
C MET A 251 -13.28 14.65 4.15
N GLY A 252 -14.11 13.89 3.45
CA GLY A 252 -14.00 12.43 3.37
C GLY A 252 -12.67 11.99 2.75
N ILE A 253 -12.23 12.63 1.67
CA ILE A 253 -10.92 12.38 1.04
C ILE A 253 -9.78 12.69 2.01
N LEU A 254 -9.80 13.84 2.68
CA LEU A 254 -8.75 14.24 3.63
C LEU A 254 -8.73 13.33 4.87
N ALA A 255 -9.88 12.88 5.33
CA ALA A 255 -9.98 11.87 6.39
C ALA A 255 -9.41 10.52 5.92
N PHE A 256 -9.77 10.08 4.71
CA PHE A 256 -9.26 8.85 4.12
C PHE A 256 -7.75 8.90 3.87
N LEU A 257 -7.22 10.03 3.43
CA LEU A 257 -5.77 10.26 3.32
C LEU A 257 -5.06 9.97 4.65
N ASN A 258 -5.63 10.43 5.77
CA ASN A 258 -5.06 10.22 7.11
C ASN A 258 -5.33 8.82 7.67
N TYR A 259 -6.37 8.13 7.19
CA TYR A 259 -6.65 6.74 7.50
C TYR A 259 -5.71 5.77 6.77
N LEU A 260 -5.29 6.09 5.55
CA LEU A 260 -4.47 5.27 4.67
C LEU A 260 -3.22 4.68 5.33
N PRO A 261 -2.39 5.43 6.11
CA PRO A 261 -1.19 4.89 6.76
C PRO A 261 -1.47 3.79 7.80
N TRP A 262 -2.66 3.76 8.39
CA TRP A 262 -3.08 2.80 9.41
C TRP A 262 -3.81 1.59 8.84
N SER A 263 -4.07 1.60 7.55
CA SER A 263 -4.86 0.61 6.84
C SER A 263 -3.99 -0.24 5.91
N LYS A 264 -4.51 -1.39 5.51
CA LYS A 264 -3.91 -2.18 4.42
C LYS A 264 -3.86 -1.44 3.08
N HIS A 265 -4.54 -0.30 2.97
CA HIS A 265 -4.53 0.54 1.78
C HIS A 265 -3.20 1.29 1.57
N LEU A 266 -2.32 1.32 2.59
CA LEU A 266 -0.95 1.85 2.47
C LEU A 266 -0.15 1.20 1.33
N HIS A 267 -0.56 0.02 0.88
CA HIS A 267 0.08 -0.65 -0.27
C HIS A 267 0.05 0.18 -1.55
N ILE A 268 -0.91 1.09 -1.73
CA ILE A 268 -0.95 1.98 -2.92
C ILE A 268 0.30 2.85 -3.04
N LEU A 269 0.93 3.18 -1.91
CA LEU A 269 2.21 3.90 -1.87
C LEU A 269 3.39 2.92 -1.85
N LEU A 270 3.32 1.86 -1.05
CA LEU A 270 4.47 0.99 -0.79
C LEU A 270 4.66 -0.12 -1.83
N ALA A 271 3.65 -0.45 -2.65
CA ALA A 271 3.80 -1.45 -3.71
C ALA A 271 4.90 -1.08 -4.72
N PHE A 272 5.06 0.20 -5.02
CA PHE A 272 6.06 0.70 -5.96
C PHE A 272 7.50 0.51 -5.45
N PRO A 273 7.89 1.07 -4.29
CA PRO A 273 9.22 0.82 -3.75
C PRO A 273 9.41 -0.67 -3.41
N ASN A 274 8.37 -1.38 -2.98
CA ASN A 274 8.48 -2.80 -2.65
C ASN A 274 8.80 -3.65 -3.88
N ALA A 275 8.19 -3.39 -5.03
CA ALA A 275 8.49 -4.05 -6.30
C ALA A 275 9.88 -3.66 -6.84
N TRP A 276 10.30 -2.40 -6.65
CA TRP A 276 11.64 -1.94 -7.02
C TRP A 276 12.73 -2.65 -6.22
N TYR A 277 12.58 -2.71 -4.89
CA TYR A 277 13.53 -3.34 -3.99
C TYR A 277 13.29 -4.84 -3.78
N ALA A 278 12.47 -5.48 -4.63
CA ALA A 278 12.33 -6.91 -4.61
C ALA A 278 13.68 -7.60 -4.85
N ARG A 279 13.89 -8.75 -4.22
CA ARG A 279 15.09 -9.56 -4.45
C ARG A 279 15.08 -10.11 -5.87
N LEU A 280 16.24 -10.07 -6.52
CA LEU A 280 16.40 -10.49 -7.90
C LEU A 280 17.06 -11.86 -8.02
N GLN A 281 17.57 -12.42 -6.91
CA GLN A 281 18.15 -13.75 -6.87
C GLN A 281 17.10 -14.81 -7.24
N PRO A 282 17.52 -15.95 -7.78
CA PRO A 282 16.63 -17.04 -8.12
C PRO A 282 15.76 -17.48 -6.94
N THR A 283 14.52 -17.84 -7.23
CA THR A 283 13.60 -18.36 -6.21
C THR A 283 14.18 -19.64 -5.60
N GLY A 284 14.29 -19.69 -4.29
CA GLY A 284 14.90 -20.82 -3.57
C GLY A 284 16.34 -20.59 -3.16
N GLU A 285 17.04 -19.59 -3.69
CA GLU A 285 18.34 -19.20 -3.19
C GLU A 285 18.18 -18.53 -1.80
N MET A 286 18.76 -19.16 -0.79
CA MET A 286 18.77 -18.61 0.57
C MET A 286 19.92 -17.61 0.72
N GLN A 287 19.66 -16.51 1.41
CA GLN A 287 20.72 -15.55 1.72
C GLN A 287 21.82 -16.21 2.54
N ASN A 288 23.05 -15.95 2.11
CA ASN A 288 24.22 -16.32 2.89
C ASN A 288 24.30 -15.50 4.19
N MET A 289 25.07 -16.01 5.14
CA MET A 289 25.46 -15.32 6.40
C MET A 289 26.94 -14.96 6.31
N PRO A 290 27.29 -13.73 5.88
CA PRO A 290 28.69 -13.35 5.70
C PRO A 290 29.53 -13.47 6.96
N SER A 291 28.92 -13.27 8.15
CA SER A 291 29.60 -13.46 9.43
C SER A 291 30.09 -14.90 9.61
N ILE A 292 29.22 -15.88 9.32
CA ILE A 292 29.59 -17.30 9.42
C ILE A 292 30.61 -17.65 8.33
N GLN A 293 30.39 -17.20 7.11
CA GLN A 293 31.34 -17.44 6.03
C GLN A 293 32.73 -16.92 6.36
N ASN A 294 32.82 -15.73 6.94
CA ASN A 294 34.09 -15.14 7.33
C ASN A 294 34.75 -15.91 8.50
N GLU A 295 33.97 -16.32 9.51
CA GLU A 295 34.49 -17.15 10.58
C GLU A 295 35.13 -18.46 10.04
N VAL A 296 34.40 -19.15 9.17
CA VAL A 296 34.94 -20.37 8.53
C VAL A 296 36.20 -20.05 7.69
N LEU A 297 36.19 -18.93 6.94
CA LEU A 297 37.34 -18.51 6.15
C LEU A 297 38.55 -18.24 7.06
N TYR A 298 38.37 -17.56 8.17
CA TYR A 298 39.46 -17.22 9.12
C TYR A 298 39.98 -18.48 9.86
N MET A 299 39.12 -19.48 10.07
CA MET A 299 39.55 -20.77 10.55
C MET A 299 40.43 -21.53 9.56
N MET A 300 40.10 -21.43 8.27
CA MET A 300 40.85 -22.11 7.18
C MET A 300 42.08 -21.33 6.73
N GLU A 301 42.02 -20.01 6.77
CA GLU A 301 43.07 -19.08 6.32
C GLU A 301 43.27 -17.98 7.39
N PRO A 302 44.00 -18.29 8.50
CA PRO A 302 44.15 -17.36 9.63
C PRO A 302 44.77 -16.01 9.26
N ASP A 303 45.59 -15.97 8.21
CA ASP A 303 46.23 -14.75 7.69
C ASP A 303 45.23 -13.73 7.14
N LYS A 304 44.02 -14.15 6.82
CA LYS A 304 42.92 -13.29 6.36
C LYS A 304 42.07 -12.72 7.50
N ALA A 305 42.30 -13.16 8.74
CA ALA A 305 41.56 -12.66 9.88
C ALA A 305 41.91 -11.18 10.15
N PRO A 306 40.94 -10.31 10.43
CA PRO A 306 41.22 -8.92 10.79
C PRO A 306 41.99 -8.87 12.12
N ALA A 307 42.92 -7.89 12.25
CA ALA A 307 43.74 -7.74 13.45
C ALA A 307 42.94 -7.46 14.73
N GLU A 308 41.74 -6.88 14.59
CA GLU A 308 40.82 -6.67 15.69
C GLU A 308 39.56 -7.53 15.45
N ALA A 309 39.23 -8.39 16.39
CA ALA A 309 38.00 -9.15 16.37
C ALA A 309 36.82 -8.19 16.47
N SER A 310 36.00 -8.10 15.45
CA SER A 310 34.71 -7.42 15.56
C SER A 310 33.81 -8.17 16.56
N ALA A 311 33.05 -7.40 17.36
CA ALA A 311 32.09 -8.00 18.28
C ALA A 311 31.17 -8.98 17.53
N PRO A 312 30.86 -10.15 18.10
CA PRO A 312 30.02 -11.15 17.44
C PRO A 312 28.67 -10.53 17.07
N THR A 313 28.38 -10.52 15.78
CA THR A 313 27.06 -10.12 15.29
C THR A 313 26.06 -11.22 15.61
N ARG A 314 24.86 -10.84 16.07
CA ARG A 314 23.76 -11.78 16.30
C ARG A 314 23.48 -12.65 15.07
N PHE A 315 23.29 -13.93 15.25
CA PHE A 315 22.96 -14.87 14.18
C PHE A 315 21.45 -14.85 13.91
N GLY A 316 21.07 -14.39 12.71
CA GLY A 316 19.67 -14.26 12.35
C GLY A 316 18.97 -13.08 13.06
N ALA A 317 17.69 -13.27 13.36
CA ALA A 317 16.83 -12.27 13.98
C ALA A 317 16.01 -12.85 15.13
N LYS A 318 15.96 -12.16 16.25
CA LYS A 318 15.07 -12.45 17.37
C LYS A 318 13.94 -11.45 17.47
N ASP A 319 14.20 -10.19 17.17
CA ASP A 319 13.19 -9.12 17.11
C ASP A 319 13.27 -8.34 15.79
N VAL A 320 12.34 -7.42 15.58
CA VAL A 320 12.18 -6.67 14.33
C VAL A 320 13.40 -5.87 13.93
N MET A 321 14.15 -5.29 14.90
CA MET A 321 15.37 -4.53 14.61
C MET A 321 16.53 -5.40 14.12
N ASP A 322 16.46 -6.71 14.29
CA ASP A 322 17.43 -7.66 13.75
C ASP A 322 17.16 -8.02 12.29
N LEU A 323 15.95 -7.72 11.78
CA LEU A 323 15.56 -7.92 10.38
C LEU A 323 16.13 -6.82 9.50
N SER A 324 16.23 -7.07 8.18
CA SER A 324 16.59 -6.02 7.23
C SER A 324 15.46 -5.00 7.05
N TRP A 325 15.81 -3.75 6.71
CA TRP A 325 14.83 -2.71 6.40
C TRP A 325 13.86 -3.14 5.28
N LYS A 326 14.32 -4.00 4.35
CA LYS A 326 13.45 -4.55 3.29
C LYS A 326 12.37 -5.46 3.85
N SER A 327 12.71 -6.33 4.81
CA SER A 327 11.73 -7.19 5.48
C SER A 327 10.69 -6.37 6.27
N LEU A 328 11.12 -5.26 6.88
CA LEU A 328 10.23 -4.34 7.59
C LEU A 328 9.31 -3.57 6.62
N MET A 329 9.83 -3.15 5.47
CA MET A 329 9.02 -2.55 4.40
C MET A 329 8.03 -3.56 3.82
N ASP A 330 8.41 -4.84 3.66
CA ASP A 330 7.52 -5.92 3.27
C ASP A 330 6.32 -6.03 4.22
N ALA A 331 6.56 -5.94 5.52
CA ALA A 331 5.51 -6.03 6.54
C ALA A 331 4.49 -4.89 6.41
N TYR A 332 4.94 -3.64 6.21
CA TYR A 332 4.06 -2.50 5.95
C TYR A 332 3.35 -2.56 4.59
N SER A 333 3.97 -3.18 3.59
CA SER A 333 3.38 -3.31 2.25
C SER A 333 2.31 -4.39 2.17
N CYS A 334 2.14 -5.21 3.22
CA CYS A 334 1.24 -6.35 3.22
C CYS A 334 -0.23 -5.90 3.19
N THR A 335 -0.96 -6.31 2.13
CA THR A 335 -2.39 -6.04 1.95
C THR A 335 -3.29 -7.03 2.69
N GLU A 336 -2.72 -7.99 3.41
CA GLU A 336 -3.45 -9.07 4.11
C GLU A 336 -4.40 -9.87 3.20
N CYS A 337 -4.16 -9.89 1.89
CA CYS A 337 -5.04 -10.54 0.91
C CYS A 337 -5.10 -12.07 1.02
N GLY A 338 -4.16 -12.68 1.74
CA GLY A 338 -4.13 -14.10 2.05
C GLY A 338 -3.78 -15.04 0.90
N ARG A 339 -3.26 -14.53 -0.23
CA ARG A 339 -2.80 -15.40 -1.33
C ARG A 339 -1.66 -16.29 -0.90
N CYS A 340 -0.70 -15.75 -0.14
CA CYS A 340 0.43 -16.48 0.40
C CYS A 340 0.02 -17.61 1.35
N SER A 341 -0.95 -17.38 2.24
CA SER A 341 -1.47 -18.42 3.15
C SER A 341 -2.27 -19.48 2.37
N ALA A 342 -3.05 -19.07 1.37
CA ALA A 342 -3.78 -20.02 0.52
C ALA A 342 -2.87 -20.90 -0.35
N ALA A 343 -1.68 -20.39 -0.72
CA ALA A 343 -0.67 -21.14 -1.48
C ALA A 343 0.27 -21.98 -0.59
N CYS A 344 0.25 -21.75 0.72
CA CYS A 344 1.16 -22.42 1.65
C CYS A 344 0.71 -23.86 1.92
N PRO A 345 1.55 -24.89 1.65
CA PRO A 345 1.19 -26.29 1.91
C PRO A 345 1.00 -26.56 3.40
N ALA A 346 1.78 -25.95 4.27
CA ALA A 346 1.61 -26.10 5.72
C ALA A 346 0.27 -25.53 6.20
N ASN A 347 -0.12 -24.34 5.71
CA ASN A 347 -1.42 -23.73 6.05
C ASN A 347 -2.59 -24.56 5.51
N SER A 348 -2.48 -25.08 4.28
CA SER A 348 -3.54 -25.87 3.65
C SER A 348 -3.78 -27.21 4.34
N THR A 349 -2.77 -27.77 5.00
CA THR A 349 -2.86 -29.01 5.81
C THR A 349 -3.23 -28.78 7.27
N GLY A 350 -3.60 -27.55 7.65
CA GLY A 350 -4.08 -27.23 9.00
C GLY A 350 -3.00 -26.96 10.04
N LYS A 351 -1.72 -26.82 9.64
CA LYS A 351 -0.65 -26.39 10.55
C LYS A 351 -0.78 -24.91 10.90
N LEU A 352 -0.22 -24.51 12.04
CA LEU A 352 -0.35 -23.15 12.58
C LEU A 352 0.25 -22.05 11.67
N LEU A 353 1.17 -22.40 10.78
CA LEU A 353 1.84 -21.43 9.92
C LEU A 353 0.85 -20.75 8.96
N SER A 354 0.77 -19.41 9.07
CA SER A 354 0.17 -18.53 8.07
C SER A 354 1.21 -17.50 7.63
N PRO A 355 1.74 -17.56 6.39
CA PRO A 355 2.69 -16.55 5.91
C PRO A 355 2.18 -15.12 5.98
N ARG A 356 0.86 -14.91 5.86
CA ARG A 356 0.21 -13.61 6.07
C ARG A 356 0.36 -13.15 7.52
N LYS A 357 0.09 -14.05 8.49
CA LYS A 357 0.21 -13.75 9.92
C LYS A 357 1.66 -13.39 10.29
N ILE A 358 2.66 -14.05 9.69
CA ILE A 358 4.08 -13.67 9.87
C ILE A 358 4.28 -12.19 9.54
N MET A 359 3.74 -11.72 8.40
CA MET A 359 3.87 -10.30 7.99
C MET A 359 3.11 -9.37 8.93
N MET A 360 1.88 -9.74 9.32
CA MET A 360 1.05 -8.94 10.22
C MET A 360 1.72 -8.80 11.59
N ASN A 361 2.17 -9.89 12.17
CA ASN A 361 2.84 -9.91 13.47
C ASN A 361 4.15 -9.10 13.45
N THR A 362 4.90 -9.17 12.36
CA THR A 362 6.13 -8.37 12.17
C THR A 362 5.79 -6.88 12.14
N ARG A 363 4.74 -6.47 11.42
CA ARG A 363 4.26 -5.08 11.42
C ARG A 363 3.81 -4.63 12.80
N ASP A 364 2.99 -5.44 13.46
CA ASP A 364 2.41 -5.09 14.75
C ASP A 364 3.50 -4.91 15.83
N ARG A 365 4.51 -5.80 15.86
CA ARG A 365 5.70 -5.64 16.71
C ARG A 365 6.50 -4.40 16.36
N LEU A 366 6.71 -4.12 15.08
CA LEU A 366 7.44 -2.94 14.61
C LEU A 366 6.73 -1.64 15.01
N GLU A 367 5.42 -1.59 14.96
CA GLU A 367 4.63 -0.45 15.44
C GLU A 367 4.73 -0.30 16.96
N GLU A 368 4.78 -1.39 17.72
CA GLU A 368 4.97 -1.33 19.16
C GLU A 368 6.34 -0.78 19.52
N VAL A 369 7.39 -1.24 18.85
CA VAL A 369 8.75 -0.68 18.95
C VAL A 369 8.78 0.80 18.58
N GLY A 370 8.10 1.16 17.49
CA GLY A 370 7.97 2.56 17.08
C GLY A 370 7.31 3.45 18.13
N ARG A 371 6.20 2.99 18.74
CA ARG A 371 5.53 3.70 19.84
C ARG A 371 6.41 3.80 21.09
N ASN A 372 7.21 2.78 21.39
CA ASN A 372 8.18 2.80 22.48
C ASN A 372 9.22 3.91 22.26
N ILE A 373 9.78 4.00 21.06
CA ILE A 373 10.74 5.06 20.68
C ILE A 373 10.09 6.44 20.75
N ASP A 374 8.84 6.61 20.33
CA ASP A 374 8.13 7.90 20.39
C ASP A 374 7.98 8.41 21.82
N ARG A 375 7.74 7.50 22.78
CA ARG A 375 7.59 7.83 24.21
C ARG A 375 8.95 8.13 24.87
N ASN A 376 9.95 7.30 24.59
CA ASN A 376 11.21 7.29 25.34
C ASN A 376 12.37 7.97 24.59
N LYS A 377 12.17 8.41 23.32
CA LYS A 377 13.17 8.98 22.40
C LYS A 377 14.18 7.96 21.85
N THR A 378 14.37 6.86 22.54
CA THR A 378 15.17 5.70 22.15
C THR A 378 14.37 4.44 22.44
N PHE A 379 14.74 3.32 21.85
CA PHE A 379 14.14 2.04 22.23
C PHE A 379 14.58 1.68 23.66
N VAL A 380 13.61 1.40 24.52
CA VAL A 380 13.81 0.83 25.85
C VAL A 380 13.26 -0.59 25.81
N ASP A 381 14.04 -1.54 26.27
CA ASP A 381 13.64 -2.96 26.29
C ASP A 381 12.31 -3.12 27.02
N ASP A 382 11.35 -3.71 26.34
CA ASP A 382 9.99 -3.96 26.82
C ASP A 382 9.76 -5.43 27.18
N GLY A 383 10.83 -6.24 27.18
CA GLY A 383 10.81 -7.66 27.50
C GLY A 383 10.13 -8.54 26.45
N LYS A 384 9.80 -7.99 25.28
CA LYS A 384 9.13 -8.71 24.18
C LYS A 384 10.05 -8.85 22.97
N THR A 385 9.88 -9.95 22.25
CA THR A 385 10.56 -10.19 20.97
C THR A 385 9.58 -10.68 19.91
N LEU A 386 9.94 -10.52 18.65
CA LEU A 386 9.13 -11.06 17.54
C LEU A 386 9.02 -12.59 17.63
N LEU A 387 10.14 -13.24 17.92
CA LEU A 387 10.20 -14.68 18.18
C LEU A 387 9.66 -14.97 19.58
N ASN A 388 8.76 -15.90 19.70
CA ASN A 388 8.03 -16.39 20.87
C ASN A 388 6.83 -15.55 21.29
N ASP A 389 6.90 -14.20 21.32
CA ASP A 389 5.76 -13.38 21.75
C ASP A 389 4.74 -13.16 20.65
N TYR A 390 5.19 -13.05 19.40
CA TYR A 390 4.33 -12.81 18.23
C TYR A 390 4.29 -14.01 17.26
N ILE A 391 5.42 -14.66 17.05
CA ILE A 391 5.59 -15.80 16.14
C ILE A 391 6.10 -16.98 16.95
N GLN A 392 5.32 -18.06 16.98
CA GLN A 392 5.67 -19.25 17.75
C GLN A 392 6.67 -20.14 17.01
N VAL A 393 7.50 -20.85 17.76
CA VAL A 393 8.49 -21.81 17.23
C VAL A 393 7.82 -22.85 16.33
N GLU A 394 6.61 -23.30 16.66
CA GLU A 394 5.86 -24.26 15.86
C GLU A 394 5.47 -23.72 14.49
N GLU A 395 5.11 -22.42 14.39
CA GLU A 395 4.84 -21.76 13.10
C GLU A 395 6.10 -21.78 12.22
N LEU A 396 7.27 -21.50 12.80
CA LEU A 396 8.54 -21.54 12.08
C LEU A 396 8.87 -22.94 11.58
N ARG A 397 8.75 -23.95 12.45
CA ARG A 397 9.06 -25.35 12.12
C ARG A 397 8.15 -25.95 11.06
N ALA A 398 6.91 -25.48 10.97
CA ALA A 398 5.96 -25.92 9.94
C ALA A 398 6.35 -25.47 8.51
N CYS A 399 7.23 -24.49 8.35
CA CYS A 399 7.63 -24.00 7.01
C CYS A 399 8.56 -25.00 6.31
N THR A 400 8.22 -25.39 5.08
CA THR A 400 9.04 -26.29 4.22
C THR A 400 9.95 -25.54 3.25
N THR A 401 10.09 -24.21 3.37
CA THR A 401 10.92 -23.34 2.51
C THR A 401 10.62 -23.42 1.01
N CYS A 402 9.41 -23.79 0.63
CA CYS A 402 9.01 -24.04 -0.77
C CYS A 402 8.83 -22.79 -1.63
N ASN A 403 8.95 -21.58 -1.09
CA ASN A 403 8.74 -20.28 -1.77
C ASN A 403 7.33 -20.01 -2.34
N ALA A 404 6.34 -20.89 -2.18
CA ALA A 404 5.00 -20.70 -2.72
C ALA A 404 4.34 -19.38 -2.23
N CYS A 405 4.62 -18.96 -1.00
CA CYS A 405 4.14 -17.69 -0.46
C CYS A 405 4.74 -16.45 -1.14
N VAL A 406 6.02 -16.52 -1.50
CA VAL A 406 6.75 -15.45 -2.21
C VAL A 406 6.23 -15.31 -3.63
N GLU A 407 6.06 -16.44 -4.33
CA GLU A 407 5.54 -16.45 -5.70
C GLU A 407 4.09 -15.96 -5.77
N ALA A 408 3.25 -16.35 -4.82
CA ALA A 408 1.84 -15.95 -4.79
C ALA A 408 1.62 -14.46 -4.45
N CYS A 409 2.65 -13.75 -3.95
CA CYS A 409 2.50 -12.35 -3.55
C CYS A 409 2.50 -11.41 -4.76
N PRO A 410 1.44 -10.60 -4.97
CA PRO A 410 1.36 -9.69 -6.10
C PRO A 410 2.33 -8.50 -6.01
N VAL A 411 2.74 -8.13 -4.81
CA VAL A 411 3.63 -6.98 -4.54
C VAL A 411 5.03 -7.43 -4.09
N SER A 412 5.41 -8.67 -4.34
CA SER A 412 6.77 -9.22 -4.12
C SER A 412 7.25 -9.17 -2.67
N ILE A 413 6.35 -9.40 -1.72
CA ILE A 413 6.67 -9.58 -0.30
C ILE A 413 7.29 -10.96 -0.07
N ASN A 414 8.31 -11.03 0.79
CA ASN A 414 9.03 -12.28 1.10
C ASN A 414 8.89 -12.69 2.59
N PRO A 415 7.80 -13.40 2.96
CA PRO A 415 7.63 -13.90 4.32
C PRO A 415 8.68 -14.95 4.70
N LEU A 416 9.19 -15.69 3.72
CA LEU A 416 10.16 -16.74 3.95
C LEU A 416 11.48 -16.19 4.51
N ASN A 417 11.89 -15.00 4.09
CA ASN A 417 13.11 -14.40 4.63
C ASN A 417 13.02 -14.18 6.13
N ILE A 418 11.89 -13.66 6.63
CA ILE A 418 11.67 -13.46 8.07
C ILE A 418 11.71 -14.80 8.80
N ILE A 419 11.04 -15.83 8.25
CA ILE A 419 11.03 -17.19 8.84
C ILE A 419 12.44 -17.74 8.93
N LEU A 420 13.27 -17.59 7.91
CA LEU A 420 14.66 -18.08 7.89
C LEU A 420 15.52 -17.33 8.91
N GLU A 421 15.41 -16.01 9.01
CA GLU A 421 16.16 -15.24 9.99
C GLU A 421 15.78 -15.60 11.42
N LEU A 422 14.48 -15.79 11.72
CA LEU A 422 14.03 -16.25 13.03
C LEU A 422 14.49 -17.68 13.33
N ARG A 423 14.53 -18.58 12.33
CA ARG A 423 15.08 -19.94 12.51
C ARG A 423 16.58 -19.92 12.80
N ARG A 424 17.34 -19.05 12.16
CA ARG A 424 18.78 -18.90 12.41
C ARG A 424 19.03 -18.52 13.87
N SER A 425 18.34 -17.53 14.40
CA SER A 425 18.45 -17.16 15.81
C SER A 425 18.01 -18.30 16.74
N LEU A 426 16.89 -18.95 16.45
CA LEU A 426 16.38 -20.06 17.25
C LEU A 426 17.39 -21.22 17.37
N ILE A 427 18.10 -21.57 16.30
CA ILE A 427 19.04 -22.69 16.28
C ILE A 427 20.43 -22.27 16.78
N MET A 428 20.93 -21.12 16.33
CA MET A 428 22.33 -20.74 16.52
C MET A 428 22.57 -19.95 17.81
N GLU A 429 21.58 -19.16 18.27
CA GLU A 429 21.70 -18.43 19.54
C GLU A 429 20.98 -19.13 20.68
N ASP A 430 19.73 -19.55 20.46
CA ASP A 430 18.92 -20.17 21.53
C ASP A 430 19.18 -21.68 21.66
N SER A 431 20.00 -22.31 20.77
CA SER A 431 20.27 -23.75 20.71
C SER A 431 19.01 -24.63 20.78
N ASN A 432 17.90 -24.10 20.29
CA ASN A 432 16.58 -24.72 20.35
C ASN A 432 16.32 -25.58 19.10
N ALA A 433 17.00 -26.73 19.04
CA ALA A 433 16.75 -27.76 18.02
C ALA A 433 16.19 -29.03 18.68
N PRO A 434 15.29 -29.79 18.00
CA PRO A 434 14.89 -31.12 18.41
C PRO A 434 16.11 -32.06 18.56
N GLY A 435 16.04 -33.03 19.49
CA GLY A 435 17.14 -33.96 19.73
C GLY A 435 17.60 -34.72 18.49
N GLU A 436 16.65 -35.10 17.64
CA GLU A 436 16.89 -35.77 16.35
C GLU A 436 17.69 -34.90 15.37
N TRP A 437 17.45 -33.58 15.37
CA TRP A 437 18.22 -32.66 14.53
C TRP A 437 19.63 -32.46 15.07
N ASN A 438 19.81 -32.39 16.40
CA ASN A 438 21.13 -32.33 17.02
C ASN A 438 21.97 -33.56 16.68
N ALA A 439 21.36 -34.75 16.73
CA ALA A 439 22.01 -35.99 16.33
C ALA A 439 22.40 -35.97 14.83
N MET A 440 21.52 -35.49 13.98
CA MET A 440 21.80 -35.31 12.54
C MET A 440 22.93 -34.31 12.33
N PHE A 441 22.93 -33.16 13.01
CA PHE A 441 23.99 -32.15 12.88
C PHE A 441 25.33 -32.70 13.26
N SER A 442 25.41 -33.39 14.40
CA SER A 442 26.63 -34.07 14.87
C SER A 442 27.11 -35.16 13.89
N ASN A 443 26.19 -35.94 13.31
CA ASN A 443 26.55 -36.95 12.31
C ASN A 443 27.06 -36.30 11.01
N VAL A 444 26.43 -35.21 10.53
CA VAL A 444 26.88 -34.48 9.31
C VAL A 444 28.26 -33.88 9.55
N GLU A 445 28.51 -33.31 10.73
CA GLU A 445 29.79 -32.71 11.11
C GLU A 445 30.92 -33.76 11.19
N ASN A 446 30.66 -34.90 11.82
CA ASN A 446 31.72 -35.89 12.08
C ASN A 446 31.81 -36.98 11.00
N ASN A 447 30.71 -37.30 10.32
CA ASN A 447 30.66 -38.42 9.37
C ASN A 447 30.30 -37.98 7.95
N PHE A 448 30.06 -36.67 7.72
CA PHE A 448 29.60 -36.11 6.44
C PHE A 448 28.28 -36.72 5.91
N ALA A 449 27.49 -37.33 6.80
CA ALA A 449 26.20 -37.95 6.50
C ALA A 449 25.25 -37.79 7.70
N PRO A 450 23.89 -37.78 7.50
CA PRO A 450 22.92 -37.57 8.57
C PRO A 450 22.82 -38.73 9.57
N TRP A 451 23.49 -39.86 9.35
CA TRP A 451 23.53 -41.04 10.16
C TRP A 451 24.97 -41.52 10.41
N LYS A 452 25.14 -42.40 11.39
CA LYS A 452 26.45 -42.91 11.83
C LYS A 452 27.01 -44.00 10.90
N PHE A 453 27.30 -43.66 9.65
CA PHE A 453 28.07 -44.54 8.76
C PHE A 453 29.41 -43.90 8.44
N SER A 454 30.46 -44.70 8.44
CA SER A 454 31.76 -44.27 7.95
C SER A 454 31.66 -43.79 6.50
N PRO A 455 32.38 -42.72 6.12
CA PRO A 455 32.49 -42.33 4.71
C PRO A 455 32.88 -43.48 3.77
N ASP A 456 33.69 -44.43 4.26
CA ASP A 456 34.15 -45.61 3.51
C ASP A 456 33.04 -46.64 3.27
N GLU A 457 32.00 -46.64 4.10
CA GLU A 457 30.84 -47.54 3.98
C GLU A 457 29.70 -46.94 3.16
N ARG A 458 29.84 -45.69 2.75
CA ARG A 458 28.78 -44.94 2.03
C ARG A 458 28.32 -45.64 0.74
N ASP A 459 29.21 -46.34 0.06
CA ASP A 459 28.96 -47.08 -1.17
C ASP A 459 28.77 -48.61 -0.95
N ALA A 460 28.65 -49.06 0.29
CA ALA A 460 28.49 -50.48 0.60
C ALA A 460 27.25 -51.10 -0.07
N TRP A 461 26.17 -50.32 -0.25
CA TRP A 461 24.95 -50.77 -0.93
C TRP A 461 25.14 -51.05 -2.43
N VAL A 462 26.19 -50.50 -3.06
CA VAL A 462 26.55 -50.76 -4.48
C VAL A 462 27.30 -52.10 -4.60
N LYS A 463 27.95 -52.54 -3.52
CA LYS A 463 28.82 -53.72 -3.53
C LYS A 463 28.14 -54.97 -2.98
N GLY A 464 26.87 -54.82 -2.49
CA GLY A 464 26.09 -55.90 -1.88
C GLY A 464 25.42 -56.86 -2.82
#